data_3b415472835675ca19ba6c2fab8cfb96
#
_entry.id   3b415472835675ca19ba6c2fab8cfb96
#
_cell.length_a   1.000
_cell.length_b   1.000
_cell.length_c   1.000
_cell.angle_alpha   90.00
_cell.angle_beta   90.00
_cell.angle_gamma   90.00
#
_symmetry.space_group_name_H-M   'P 1'
#
loop_
_entity.id
_entity.type
_entity.pdbx_description
1 polymer ?
#
loop_
_entity_poly.entity_id
_entity_poly.type
_entity_poly.pdbx_seq_one_letter_code
_entity_poly.pdbx_strand_id
1 'polypeptide(L)'
;MKNLKIAIQKSGRLNEKSVQLLKNCGLDFENYKSSLITTVSNFNLEILFLRDDDIPGYVEQGIADLGIVGENVIDETQSKVQYLQRLGFGKCTLKLAIAKDSPIERLEDLNGKSIATSYPNILQQFLNDYKIQADIQEISGSVEIAPGLGLSDAICDIVSTGGTLKSNGLKPFADVRSSEAILIARDGIEENPIICELLQRVQSVLRAKETKYVVLNVEKNNLDQITDLLHGVKSPTVVPLAEEGWVAVHTVISEDDFWEKINKLKAAGAQGIVVMPIEKIIL
;
A
#
# COMPACT_ATOMS: atom_id res chain seq x y z
N MET A 1 17.21 -27.79 0.32
CA MET A 1 16.41 -27.00 1.28
C MET A 1 15.03 -26.82 0.69
N LYS A 2 13.98 -26.83 1.48
CA LYS A 2 12.62 -26.57 0.99
C LYS A 2 12.52 -25.09 0.61
N ASN A 3 12.02 -24.76 -0.58
CA ASN A 3 11.79 -23.37 -0.96
C ASN A 3 10.80 -22.71 0.00
N LEU A 4 11.04 -21.44 0.37
CA LEU A 4 10.05 -20.64 1.05
C LEU A 4 8.87 -20.36 0.13
N LYS A 5 7.71 -20.09 0.70
CA LYS A 5 6.48 -19.83 -0.06
C LYS A 5 5.90 -18.48 0.31
N ILE A 6 5.61 -17.67 -0.70
CA ILE A 6 4.87 -16.42 -0.55
C ILE A 6 3.52 -16.53 -1.23
N ALA A 7 2.44 -16.25 -0.51
CA ALA A 7 1.09 -16.21 -1.04
C ALA A 7 0.74 -14.78 -1.48
N ILE A 8 0.22 -14.63 -2.70
CA ILE A 8 -0.29 -13.35 -3.22
C ILE A 8 -1.66 -13.58 -3.87
N GLN A 9 -2.43 -12.52 -4.00
CA GLN A 9 -3.72 -12.57 -4.67
C GLN A 9 -3.57 -13.07 -6.12
N LYS A 10 -4.50 -13.93 -6.59
CA LYS A 10 -4.45 -14.57 -7.92
C LYS A 10 -4.69 -13.58 -9.07
N SER A 11 -5.52 -12.57 -8.87
CA SER A 11 -5.95 -11.64 -9.91
C SER A 11 -6.38 -10.30 -9.32
N GLY A 12 -6.53 -9.27 -10.16
CA GLY A 12 -6.97 -7.94 -9.74
C GLY A 12 -5.81 -7.00 -9.41
N ARG A 13 -6.14 -5.79 -8.96
CA ARG A 13 -5.19 -4.69 -8.75
C ARG A 13 -4.11 -5.01 -7.71
N LEU A 14 -4.47 -5.76 -6.67
CA LEU A 14 -3.51 -6.15 -5.63
C LEU A 14 -2.49 -7.15 -6.20
N ASN A 15 -2.93 -8.13 -7.02
CA ASN A 15 -2.04 -9.05 -7.72
C ASN A 15 -1.04 -8.29 -8.60
N GLU A 16 -1.52 -7.39 -9.48
CA GLU A 16 -0.66 -6.64 -10.40
C GLU A 16 0.44 -5.87 -9.67
N LYS A 17 0.08 -5.19 -8.57
CA LYS A 17 1.04 -4.43 -7.75
C LYS A 17 1.98 -5.32 -6.96
N SER A 18 1.52 -6.47 -6.46
CA SER A 18 2.35 -7.46 -5.77
C SER A 18 3.38 -8.09 -6.70
N VAL A 19 2.95 -8.52 -7.90
CA VAL A 19 3.84 -9.05 -8.94
C VAL A 19 4.87 -7.99 -9.35
N GLN A 20 4.45 -6.74 -9.56
CA GLN A 20 5.35 -5.65 -9.91
C GLN A 20 6.37 -5.37 -8.80
N LEU A 21 5.96 -5.38 -7.53
CA LEU A 21 6.86 -5.22 -6.39
C LEU A 21 7.92 -6.34 -6.38
N LEU A 22 7.51 -7.60 -6.48
CA LEU A 22 8.42 -8.75 -6.46
C LEU A 22 9.41 -8.70 -7.64
N LYS A 23 8.97 -8.31 -8.83
CA LYS A 23 9.85 -8.09 -9.99
C LYS A 23 10.82 -6.94 -9.75
N ASN A 24 10.38 -5.83 -9.19
CA ASN A 24 11.24 -4.70 -8.83
C ASN A 24 12.28 -5.08 -7.76
N CYS A 25 11.99 -6.07 -6.91
CA CYS A 25 12.95 -6.69 -5.98
C CYS A 25 13.98 -7.58 -6.70
N GLY A 26 13.94 -7.69 -8.02
CA GLY A 26 14.86 -8.49 -8.83
C GLY A 26 14.53 -9.99 -8.83
N LEU A 27 13.30 -10.37 -8.47
CA LEU A 27 12.85 -11.75 -8.55
C LEU A 27 12.43 -12.09 -9.99
N ASP A 28 13.00 -13.15 -10.53
CA ASP A 28 12.74 -13.62 -11.88
C ASP A 28 11.77 -14.81 -11.86
N PHE A 29 10.56 -14.60 -12.33
CA PHE A 29 9.49 -15.57 -12.43
C PHE A 29 8.48 -15.20 -13.52
N GLU A 30 7.85 -16.23 -14.06
CA GLU A 30 6.76 -16.07 -15.01
C GLU A 30 5.39 -16.09 -14.29
N ASN A 31 4.56 -15.10 -14.62
CA ASN A 31 3.20 -15.01 -14.10
C ASN A 31 2.22 -15.61 -15.12
N TYR A 32 2.07 -16.93 -15.12
CA TYR A 32 1.08 -17.61 -15.95
C TYR A 32 -0.31 -17.50 -15.31
N LYS A 33 -1.28 -16.91 -16.02
CA LYS A 33 -2.67 -16.78 -15.56
C LYS A 33 -3.34 -18.11 -15.19
N SER A 34 -2.84 -19.22 -15.70
CA SER A 34 -3.37 -20.59 -15.46
C SER A 34 -2.67 -21.35 -14.33
N SER A 35 -1.51 -20.89 -13.85
CA SER A 35 -0.77 -21.54 -12.78
C SER A 35 -1.14 -20.98 -11.42
N LEU A 36 -1.33 -21.85 -10.44
CA LEU A 36 -1.53 -21.47 -9.03
C LEU A 36 -0.21 -21.41 -8.25
N ILE A 37 0.88 -21.93 -8.83
CA ILE A 37 2.21 -21.95 -8.20
C ILE A 37 3.24 -21.65 -9.29
N THR A 38 4.22 -20.79 -8.97
CA THR A 38 5.39 -20.56 -9.81
C THR A 38 6.64 -20.50 -8.95
N THR A 39 7.75 -21.00 -9.49
CA THR A 39 9.05 -20.95 -8.81
C THR A 39 9.83 -19.74 -9.30
N VAL A 40 10.51 -19.05 -8.40
CA VAL A 40 11.44 -17.97 -8.73
C VAL A 40 12.77 -18.58 -9.13
N SER A 41 13.28 -18.26 -10.33
CA SER A 41 14.46 -18.90 -10.91
C SER A 41 15.78 -18.51 -10.21
N ASN A 42 15.84 -17.28 -9.70
CA ASN A 42 17.04 -16.67 -9.12
C ASN A 42 16.94 -16.42 -7.61
N PHE A 43 15.93 -16.98 -6.95
CA PHE A 43 15.74 -16.83 -5.51
C PHE A 43 15.03 -18.06 -4.94
N ASN A 44 15.36 -18.48 -3.73
CA ASN A 44 14.81 -19.70 -3.12
C ASN A 44 13.36 -19.47 -2.60
N LEU A 45 12.45 -19.18 -3.52
CA LEU A 45 11.06 -18.80 -3.26
C LEU A 45 10.10 -19.42 -4.28
N GLU A 46 8.95 -19.84 -3.82
CA GLU A 46 7.78 -20.19 -4.64
C GLU A 46 6.67 -19.18 -4.38
N ILE A 47 5.94 -18.79 -5.42
CA ILE A 47 4.81 -17.87 -5.33
C ILE A 47 3.53 -18.67 -5.48
N LEU A 48 2.62 -18.54 -4.51
CA LEU A 48 1.29 -19.13 -4.53
C LEU A 48 0.27 -18.05 -4.91
N PHE A 49 -0.58 -18.34 -5.89
CA PHE A 49 -1.65 -17.46 -6.34
C PHE A 49 -3.00 -17.93 -5.76
N LEU A 50 -3.49 -17.23 -4.75
CA LEU A 50 -4.67 -17.60 -3.96
C LEU A 50 -5.78 -16.53 -4.06
N ARG A 51 -6.93 -16.80 -3.47
CA ARG A 51 -7.89 -15.76 -3.13
C ARG A 51 -7.32 -14.94 -1.98
N ASP A 52 -7.60 -13.65 -1.95
CA ASP A 52 -7.13 -12.76 -0.87
C ASP A 52 -7.58 -13.21 0.52
N ASP A 53 -8.85 -13.64 0.65
CA ASP A 53 -9.43 -14.12 1.90
C ASP A 53 -8.74 -15.38 2.45
N ASP A 54 -8.13 -16.19 1.59
CA ASP A 54 -7.43 -17.42 1.98
C ASP A 54 -5.99 -17.16 2.44
N ILE A 55 -5.35 -16.05 2.01
CA ILE A 55 -3.92 -15.79 2.24
C ILE A 55 -3.56 -15.79 3.72
N PRO A 56 -4.25 -15.07 4.63
CA PRO A 56 -3.91 -15.06 6.05
C PRO A 56 -3.95 -16.46 6.67
N GLY A 57 -4.97 -17.24 6.37
CA GLY A 57 -5.11 -18.62 6.86
C GLY A 57 -3.99 -19.55 6.39
N TYR A 58 -3.54 -19.41 5.14
CA TYR A 58 -2.40 -20.20 4.62
C TYR A 58 -1.09 -19.84 5.30
N VAL A 59 -0.91 -18.57 5.65
CA VAL A 59 0.27 -18.10 6.40
C VAL A 59 0.21 -18.55 7.85
N GLU A 60 -0.91 -18.37 8.53
CA GLU A 60 -1.12 -18.80 9.93
C GLU A 60 -0.88 -20.30 10.10
N GLN A 61 -1.35 -21.13 9.18
CA GLN A 61 -1.17 -22.58 9.21
C GLN A 61 0.23 -23.04 8.74
N GLY A 62 1.12 -22.13 8.32
CA GLY A 62 2.47 -22.46 7.84
C GLY A 62 2.49 -23.18 6.50
N ILE A 63 1.41 -23.14 5.70
CA ILE A 63 1.35 -23.64 4.32
C ILE A 63 2.13 -22.68 3.41
N ALA A 64 1.98 -21.38 3.62
CA ALA A 64 2.85 -20.33 3.11
C ALA A 64 3.68 -19.74 4.26
N ASP A 65 4.91 -19.33 3.96
CA ASP A 65 5.80 -18.69 4.94
C ASP A 65 5.53 -17.19 5.03
N LEU A 66 5.14 -16.60 3.90
CA LEU A 66 4.87 -15.17 3.71
C LEU A 66 3.54 -14.96 2.96
N GLY A 67 2.98 -13.75 3.07
CA GLY A 67 1.82 -13.34 2.29
C GLY A 67 1.82 -11.85 1.97
N ILE A 68 1.23 -11.46 0.84
CA ILE A 68 0.87 -10.07 0.54
C ILE A 68 -0.64 -9.98 0.46
N VAL A 69 -1.24 -9.22 1.36
CA VAL A 69 -2.69 -9.14 1.53
C VAL A 69 -3.09 -7.74 2.03
N GLY A 70 -4.36 -7.37 1.88
CA GLY A 70 -4.90 -6.15 2.50
C GLY A 70 -5.01 -6.29 4.02
N GLU A 71 -4.68 -5.25 4.77
CA GLU A 71 -4.81 -5.23 6.24
C GLU A 71 -6.26 -5.54 6.68
N ASN A 72 -7.25 -5.05 5.91
CA ASN A 72 -8.66 -5.35 6.14
C ASN A 72 -8.99 -6.84 6.13
N VAL A 73 -8.30 -7.65 5.32
CA VAL A 73 -8.55 -9.10 5.27
C VAL A 73 -8.03 -9.78 6.54
N ILE A 74 -6.88 -9.32 7.06
CA ILE A 74 -6.33 -9.83 8.31
C ILE A 74 -7.25 -9.47 9.48
N ASP A 75 -7.70 -8.21 9.52
CA ASP A 75 -8.64 -7.72 10.55
C ASP A 75 -9.96 -8.50 10.51
N GLU A 76 -10.49 -8.78 9.31
CA GLU A 76 -11.73 -9.53 9.13
C GLU A 76 -11.58 -11.00 9.51
N THR A 77 -10.51 -11.65 9.09
CA THR A 77 -10.26 -13.07 9.39
C THR A 77 -9.74 -13.29 10.81
N GLN A 78 -9.29 -12.23 11.49
CA GLN A 78 -8.66 -12.28 12.83
C GLN A 78 -7.49 -13.27 12.90
N SER A 79 -6.77 -13.43 11.78
CA SER A 79 -5.67 -14.37 11.64
C SER A 79 -4.44 -13.93 12.45
N LYS A 80 -3.79 -14.90 13.10
CA LYS A 80 -2.58 -14.68 13.89
C LYS A 80 -1.36 -14.76 12.98
N VAL A 81 -0.95 -13.62 12.45
CA VAL A 81 0.18 -13.46 11.55
C VAL A 81 1.03 -12.27 11.96
N GLN A 82 2.30 -12.27 11.58
CA GLN A 82 3.20 -11.16 11.85
C GLN A 82 3.18 -10.15 10.71
N TYR A 83 3.13 -8.87 11.04
CA TYR A 83 3.23 -7.76 10.10
C TYR A 83 4.70 -7.41 9.89
N LEU A 84 5.25 -7.66 8.70
CA LEU A 84 6.64 -7.35 8.39
C LEU A 84 6.80 -5.94 7.80
N GLN A 85 5.96 -5.56 6.83
CA GLN A 85 6.12 -4.31 6.09
C GLN A 85 4.82 -3.83 5.47
N ARG A 86 4.47 -2.56 5.66
CA ARG A 86 3.45 -1.85 4.86
C ARG A 86 4.01 -1.55 3.47
N LEU A 87 3.22 -1.80 2.43
CA LEU A 87 3.70 -1.77 1.05
C LEU A 87 3.35 -0.49 0.28
N GLY A 88 2.56 0.40 0.88
CA GLY A 88 2.21 1.71 0.33
C GLY A 88 1.27 1.67 -0.89
N PHE A 89 0.70 0.50 -1.22
CA PHE A 89 -0.28 0.36 -2.29
C PHE A 89 -1.51 -0.44 -1.83
N GLY A 90 -2.52 -0.57 -2.71
CA GLY A 90 -3.77 -1.23 -2.35
C GLY A 90 -4.57 -0.46 -1.32
N LYS A 91 -4.30 0.84 -1.14
CA LYS A 91 -5.02 1.71 -0.20
C LYS A 91 -6.50 1.73 -0.51
N CYS A 92 -7.31 1.46 0.50
CA CYS A 92 -8.76 1.53 0.46
C CYS A 92 -9.30 1.92 1.84
N THR A 93 -10.56 2.29 1.89
CA THR A 93 -11.25 2.57 3.15
C THR A 93 -12.56 1.81 3.16
N LEU A 94 -12.79 1.02 4.19
CA LEU A 94 -14.09 0.46 4.50
C LEU A 94 -14.97 1.59 5.03
N LYS A 95 -16.11 1.83 4.41
CA LYS A 95 -17.02 2.93 4.75
C LYS A 95 -18.44 2.43 4.95
N LEU A 96 -19.11 3.02 5.91
CA LEU A 96 -20.57 3.02 5.94
C LEU A 96 -21.08 3.90 4.80
N ALA A 97 -22.12 3.43 4.11
CA ALA A 97 -22.84 4.22 3.12
C ALA A 97 -24.36 3.98 3.26
N ILE A 98 -25.13 5.01 2.96
CA ILE A 98 -26.59 5.03 3.09
C ILE A 98 -27.22 5.54 1.81
N ALA A 99 -28.51 5.31 1.60
CA ALA A 99 -29.25 5.88 0.49
C ALA A 99 -29.18 7.43 0.55
N LYS A 100 -29.18 8.10 -0.61
CA LYS A 100 -29.09 9.56 -0.68
C LYS A 100 -30.21 10.28 0.05
N ASP A 101 -31.39 9.69 0.04
CA ASP A 101 -32.63 10.14 0.68
C ASP A 101 -32.88 9.52 2.06
N SER A 102 -31.90 8.80 2.60
CA SER A 102 -31.98 8.19 3.92
C SER A 102 -32.15 9.25 5.01
N PRO A 103 -33.02 9.02 6.01
CA PRO A 103 -33.20 9.88 7.17
C PRO A 103 -32.07 9.77 8.20
N ILE A 104 -31.08 8.88 7.99
CA ILE A 104 -29.93 8.70 8.86
C ILE A 104 -28.99 9.88 8.69
N GLU A 105 -28.74 10.64 9.75
CA GLU A 105 -27.88 11.82 9.77
C GLU A 105 -26.66 11.66 10.69
N ARG A 106 -26.76 10.83 11.75
CA ARG A 106 -25.72 10.58 12.73
C ARG A 106 -25.53 9.09 12.96
N LEU A 107 -24.37 8.71 13.52
CA LEU A 107 -24.06 7.30 13.78
C LEU A 107 -25.08 6.63 14.69
N GLU A 108 -25.60 7.35 15.68
CA GLU A 108 -26.60 6.84 16.62
C GLU A 108 -27.93 6.45 15.94
N ASP A 109 -28.24 7.04 14.79
CA ASP A 109 -29.43 6.72 14.01
C ASP A 109 -29.38 5.30 13.37
N LEU A 110 -28.19 4.68 13.41
CA LEU A 110 -28.00 3.28 13.01
C LEU A 110 -28.52 2.28 14.06
N ASN A 111 -28.87 2.71 15.28
CA ASN A 111 -29.43 1.82 16.26
C ASN A 111 -30.76 1.20 15.76
N GLY A 112 -30.84 -0.14 15.84
CA GLY A 112 -31.98 -0.91 15.35
C GLY A 112 -32.10 -0.98 13.83
N LYS A 113 -31.09 -0.54 13.08
CA LYS A 113 -31.01 -0.62 11.62
C LYS A 113 -30.28 -1.87 11.17
N SER A 114 -30.50 -2.27 9.91
CA SER A 114 -29.80 -3.36 9.25
C SER A 114 -28.67 -2.82 8.36
N ILE A 115 -27.47 -3.44 8.43
CA ILE A 115 -26.28 -3.04 7.67
C ILE A 115 -25.76 -4.25 6.91
N ALA A 116 -25.74 -4.19 5.58
CA ALA A 116 -25.19 -5.24 4.75
C ALA A 116 -23.67 -5.06 4.57
N THR A 117 -22.91 -6.16 4.64
CA THR A 117 -21.44 -6.10 4.53
C THR A 117 -20.85 -7.46 4.15
N SER A 118 -19.66 -7.43 3.50
CA SER A 118 -18.76 -8.59 3.39
C SER A 118 -17.69 -8.61 4.48
N TYR A 119 -17.76 -7.68 5.46
CA TYR A 119 -16.78 -7.50 6.53
C TYR A 119 -17.48 -7.42 7.90
N PRO A 120 -18.17 -8.52 8.33
CA PRO A 120 -18.97 -8.50 9.55
C PRO A 120 -18.13 -8.27 10.82
N ASN A 121 -16.92 -8.81 10.91
CA ASN A 121 -16.09 -8.69 12.11
C ASN A 121 -15.57 -7.26 12.30
N ILE A 122 -15.09 -6.63 11.22
CA ILE A 122 -14.64 -5.23 11.26
C ILE A 122 -15.83 -4.30 11.60
N LEU A 123 -16.97 -4.53 10.96
CA LEU A 123 -18.17 -3.74 11.23
C LEU A 123 -18.64 -3.90 12.68
N GLN A 124 -18.66 -5.14 13.20
CA GLN A 124 -19.05 -5.41 14.58
C GLN A 124 -18.14 -4.68 15.58
N GLN A 125 -16.83 -4.70 15.35
CA GLN A 125 -15.89 -3.96 16.18
C GLN A 125 -16.17 -2.45 16.17
N PHE A 126 -16.36 -1.87 14.98
CA PHE A 126 -16.74 -0.45 14.84
C PHE A 126 -18.02 -0.11 15.59
N LEU A 127 -19.08 -0.90 15.43
CA LEU A 127 -20.35 -0.69 16.11
C LEU A 127 -20.21 -0.76 17.63
N ASN A 128 -19.39 -1.70 18.14
CA ASN A 128 -19.10 -1.82 19.56
C ASN A 128 -18.37 -0.58 20.13
N ASP A 129 -17.37 -0.07 19.39
CA ASP A 129 -16.59 1.12 19.77
C ASP A 129 -17.47 2.36 19.92
N TYR A 130 -18.50 2.49 19.06
CA TYR A 130 -19.49 3.58 19.11
C TYR A 130 -20.74 3.24 19.94
N LYS A 131 -20.83 2.04 20.53
CA LYS A 131 -21.99 1.56 21.34
C LYS A 131 -23.29 1.54 20.54
N ILE A 132 -23.22 1.20 19.26
CA ILE A 132 -24.35 1.12 18.35
C ILE A 132 -24.83 -0.34 18.28
N GLN A 133 -26.13 -0.55 18.36
CA GLN A 133 -26.76 -1.87 18.17
C GLN A 133 -27.45 -1.88 16.81
N ALA A 134 -26.85 -2.51 15.82
CA ALA A 134 -27.39 -2.69 14.49
C ALA A 134 -27.36 -4.17 14.09
N ASP A 135 -28.24 -4.58 13.19
CA ASP A 135 -28.30 -5.93 12.66
C ASP A 135 -27.33 -6.06 11.46
N ILE A 136 -26.37 -6.96 11.54
CA ILE A 136 -25.38 -7.17 10.49
C ILE A 136 -25.88 -8.25 9.54
N GLN A 137 -26.07 -7.88 8.27
CA GLN A 137 -26.45 -8.77 7.18
C GLN A 137 -25.19 -9.13 6.36
N GLU A 138 -24.68 -10.33 6.55
CA GLU A 138 -23.52 -10.81 5.82
C GLU A 138 -23.90 -11.14 4.36
N ILE A 139 -23.24 -10.49 3.39
CA ILE A 139 -23.44 -10.69 1.96
C ILE A 139 -22.08 -10.85 1.27
N SER A 140 -21.91 -11.93 0.51
CA SER A 140 -20.70 -12.21 -0.27
C SER A 140 -20.74 -11.51 -1.62
N GLY A 141 -20.33 -10.25 -1.68
CA GLY A 141 -20.25 -9.44 -2.91
C GLY A 141 -21.55 -8.72 -3.28
N SER A 142 -21.43 -7.71 -4.14
CA SER A 142 -22.55 -6.85 -4.59
C SER A 142 -23.35 -6.22 -3.44
N VAL A 143 -22.64 -5.85 -2.37
CA VAL A 143 -23.25 -5.28 -1.15
C VAL A 143 -23.97 -3.97 -1.46
N GLU A 144 -23.51 -3.21 -2.45
CA GLU A 144 -24.02 -1.89 -2.85
C GLU A 144 -25.45 -1.90 -3.38
N ILE A 145 -25.99 -3.07 -3.78
CA ILE A 145 -27.38 -3.16 -4.24
C ILE A 145 -28.38 -3.46 -3.11
N ALA A 146 -27.91 -3.88 -1.94
CA ALA A 146 -28.76 -4.35 -0.83
C ALA A 146 -29.80 -3.31 -0.38
N PRO A 147 -29.47 -2.00 -0.19
CA PRO A 147 -30.48 -1.01 0.18
C PRO A 147 -31.55 -0.80 -0.89
N GLY A 148 -31.17 -0.81 -2.17
CA GLY A 148 -32.11 -0.67 -3.29
C GLY A 148 -33.11 -1.82 -3.39
N LEU A 149 -32.75 -3.01 -2.86
CA LEU A 149 -33.60 -4.19 -2.79
C LEU A 149 -34.39 -4.29 -1.47
N GLY A 150 -34.20 -3.35 -0.54
CA GLY A 150 -34.84 -3.37 0.78
C GLY A 150 -34.28 -4.45 1.71
N LEU A 151 -33.07 -4.95 1.45
CA LEU A 151 -32.38 -5.95 2.28
C LEU A 151 -31.66 -5.33 3.47
N SER A 152 -31.30 -4.05 3.39
CA SER A 152 -30.64 -3.33 4.49
C SER A 152 -30.92 -1.84 4.43
N ASP A 153 -30.80 -1.14 5.57
CA ASP A 153 -30.91 0.32 5.68
C ASP A 153 -29.61 1.02 5.26
N ALA A 154 -28.46 0.36 5.46
CA ALA A 154 -27.12 0.86 5.15
C ALA A 154 -26.23 -0.29 4.64
N ILE A 155 -25.07 0.07 4.16
CA ILE A 155 -24.00 -0.88 3.81
C ILE A 155 -22.69 -0.49 4.48
N CYS A 156 -21.81 -1.48 4.65
CA CYS A 156 -20.41 -1.28 4.98
C CYS A 156 -19.56 -2.03 3.96
N ASP A 157 -18.83 -1.28 3.11
CA ASP A 157 -18.05 -1.89 2.02
C ASP A 157 -16.82 -1.06 1.69
N ILE A 158 -15.89 -1.66 0.93
CA ILE A 158 -14.67 -1.01 0.46
C ILE A 158 -15.00 0.05 -0.58
N VAL A 159 -14.54 1.26 -0.30
CA VAL A 159 -14.68 2.41 -1.19
C VAL A 159 -13.31 2.92 -1.60
N SER A 160 -13.00 2.87 -2.90
CA SER A 160 -11.76 3.46 -3.44
C SER A 160 -12.01 4.85 -4.03
N THR A 161 -12.98 4.98 -4.96
CA THR A 161 -13.30 6.26 -5.63
C THR A 161 -14.74 6.73 -5.42
N GLY A 162 -15.58 5.89 -4.80
CA GLY A 162 -17.00 6.20 -4.56
C GLY A 162 -17.91 6.13 -5.81
N GLY A 163 -17.36 5.78 -6.97
CA GLY A 163 -18.13 5.68 -8.21
C GLY A 163 -19.28 4.66 -8.12
N THR A 164 -18.98 3.46 -7.60
CA THR A 164 -19.96 2.39 -7.40
C THR A 164 -21.09 2.77 -6.45
N LEU A 165 -20.77 3.46 -5.35
CA LEU A 165 -21.81 3.96 -4.44
C LEU A 165 -22.74 4.94 -5.15
N LYS A 166 -22.16 5.90 -5.88
CA LYS A 166 -22.93 6.94 -6.58
C LYS A 166 -23.88 6.35 -7.64
N SER A 167 -23.42 5.34 -8.40
CA SER A 167 -24.26 4.66 -9.41
C SER A 167 -25.40 3.87 -8.82
N ASN A 168 -25.28 3.40 -7.57
CA ASN A 168 -26.35 2.69 -6.83
C ASN A 168 -27.17 3.62 -5.91
N GLY A 169 -27.09 4.93 -6.10
CA GLY A 169 -27.89 5.89 -5.33
C GLY A 169 -27.48 6.04 -3.86
N LEU A 170 -26.24 5.62 -3.52
CA LEU A 170 -25.71 5.71 -2.18
C LEU A 170 -24.80 6.94 -2.01
N LYS A 171 -24.62 7.36 -0.75
CA LYS A 171 -23.63 8.35 -0.34
C LYS A 171 -22.77 7.80 0.80
N PRO A 172 -21.44 8.08 0.82
CA PRO A 172 -20.60 7.76 1.98
C PRO A 172 -21.16 8.46 3.23
N PHE A 173 -21.08 7.74 4.36
CA PHE A 173 -21.63 8.24 5.63
C PHE A 173 -20.56 8.36 6.71
N ALA A 174 -19.79 7.29 6.94
CA ALA A 174 -18.67 7.29 7.89
C ALA A 174 -17.55 6.37 7.44
N ASP A 175 -16.32 6.71 7.84
CA ASP A 175 -15.15 5.86 7.64
C ASP A 175 -15.06 4.84 8.78
N VAL A 176 -14.97 3.57 8.44
CA VAL A 176 -14.91 2.46 9.41
C VAL A 176 -13.45 2.03 9.63
N ARG A 177 -12.75 1.72 8.54
CA ARG A 177 -11.37 1.22 8.61
C ARG A 177 -10.59 1.59 7.34
N SER A 178 -9.43 2.22 7.50
CA SER A 178 -8.47 2.38 6.39
C SER A 178 -7.55 1.18 6.33
N SER A 179 -7.20 0.77 5.12
CA SER A 179 -6.39 -0.41 4.84
C SER A 179 -5.43 -0.16 3.69
N GLU A 180 -4.30 -0.87 3.72
CA GLU A 180 -3.36 -0.97 2.61
C GLU A 180 -2.78 -2.38 2.53
N ALA A 181 -2.02 -2.67 1.47
CA ALA A 181 -1.34 -3.94 1.33
C ALA A 181 -0.20 -4.07 2.35
N ILE A 182 -0.11 -5.25 2.96
CA ILE A 182 0.92 -5.59 3.96
C ILE A 182 1.63 -6.88 3.54
N LEU A 183 2.94 -6.92 3.74
CA LEU A 183 3.72 -8.16 3.76
C LEU A 183 3.60 -8.77 5.15
N ILE A 184 3.07 -9.99 5.23
CA ILE A 184 2.91 -10.77 6.46
C ILE A 184 3.79 -11.99 6.45
N ALA A 185 4.05 -12.53 7.65
CA ALA A 185 4.77 -13.78 7.85
C ALA A 185 4.06 -14.66 8.88
N ARG A 186 4.31 -15.96 8.83
CA ARG A 186 3.97 -16.87 9.94
C ARG A 186 4.89 -16.63 11.13
N ASP A 187 4.43 -16.97 12.30
CA ASP A 187 5.23 -16.82 13.52
C ASP A 187 6.56 -17.60 13.46
N GLY A 188 7.59 -17.02 14.06
CA GLY A 188 8.89 -17.65 14.29
C GLY A 188 9.76 -17.79 13.04
N ILE A 189 9.53 -17.02 11.98
CA ILE A 189 10.30 -17.09 10.74
C ILE A 189 11.10 -15.81 10.44
N GLU A 190 11.00 -14.80 11.28
CA GLU A 190 11.52 -13.45 11.07
C GLU A 190 13.04 -13.43 10.90
N GLU A 191 13.74 -14.31 11.60
CA GLU A 191 15.20 -14.42 11.58
C GLU A 191 15.72 -15.29 10.40
N ASN A 192 14.83 -15.80 9.54
CA ASN A 192 15.25 -16.57 8.39
C ASN A 192 16.05 -15.70 7.42
N PRO A 193 17.32 -16.06 7.06
CA PRO A 193 18.18 -15.21 6.24
C PRO A 193 17.58 -14.85 4.87
N ILE A 194 16.81 -15.78 4.27
CA ILE A 194 16.17 -15.55 2.96
C ILE A 194 15.03 -14.52 3.10
N ILE A 195 14.30 -14.55 4.21
CA ILE A 195 13.24 -13.56 4.49
C ILE A 195 13.85 -12.20 4.79
N CYS A 196 14.91 -12.15 5.59
CA CYS A 196 15.64 -10.91 5.85
C CYS A 196 16.15 -10.28 4.54
N GLU A 197 16.70 -11.09 3.63
CA GLU A 197 17.15 -10.63 2.32
C GLU A 197 15.96 -10.10 1.47
N LEU A 198 14.85 -10.84 1.41
CA LEU A 198 13.66 -10.39 0.69
C LEU A 198 13.11 -9.09 1.26
N LEU A 199 13.02 -8.98 2.58
CA LEU A 199 12.54 -7.78 3.27
C LEU A 199 13.45 -6.57 2.97
N GLN A 200 14.77 -6.75 2.97
CA GLN A 200 15.72 -5.71 2.58
C GLN A 200 15.48 -5.24 1.13
N ARG A 201 15.27 -6.18 0.19
CA ARG A 201 14.95 -5.86 -1.21
C ARG A 201 13.64 -5.08 -1.32
N VAL A 202 12.59 -5.51 -0.61
CA VAL A 202 11.29 -4.82 -0.57
C VAL A 202 11.46 -3.40 -0.03
N GLN A 203 12.13 -3.22 1.10
CA GLN A 203 12.38 -1.90 1.69
C GLN A 203 13.17 -0.99 0.76
N SER A 204 14.18 -1.54 0.06
CA SER A 204 14.99 -0.79 -0.90
C SER A 204 14.16 -0.26 -2.08
N VAL A 205 13.22 -1.05 -2.58
CA VAL A 205 12.28 -0.66 -3.64
C VAL A 205 11.27 0.37 -3.14
N LEU A 206 10.72 0.17 -1.93
CA LEU A 206 9.72 1.10 -1.37
C LEU A 206 10.33 2.49 -1.12
N ARG A 207 11.52 2.54 -0.51
CA ARG A 207 12.24 3.81 -0.29
C ARG A 207 12.54 4.54 -1.59
N ALA A 208 12.96 3.80 -2.62
CA ALA A 208 13.26 4.38 -3.92
C ALA A 208 12.06 5.06 -4.58
N LYS A 209 10.84 4.55 -4.36
CA LYS A 209 9.62 5.16 -4.92
C LYS A 209 9.34 6.56 -4.38
N GLU A 210 9.69 6.81 -3.14
CA GLU A 210 9.43 8.08 -2.45
C GLU A 210 10.55 9.10 -2.67
N THR A 211 11.64 8.69 -3.33
CA THR A 211 12.84 9.52 -3.51
C THR A 211 13.18 9.73 -4.97
N LYS A 212 13.90 10.81 -5.24
CA LYS A 212 14.40 11.17 -6.57
C LYS A 212 15.91 11.46 -6.49
N TYR A 213 16.60 11.11 -7.54
CA TYR A 213 17.96 11.55 -7.76
C TYR A 213 17.91 12.88 -8.51
N VAL A 214 18.43 13.93 -7.88
CA VAL A 214 18.41 15.29 -8.41
C VAL A 214 19.83 15.71 -8.74
N VAL A 215 20.01 16.23 -9.94
CA VAL A 215 21.23 16.88 -10.40
C VAL A 215 20.88 18.31 -10.78
N LEU A 216 21.68 19.26 -10.35
CA LEU A 216 21.55 20.66 -10.74
C LEU A 216 22.91 21.32 -10.86
N ASN A 217 23.01 22.35 -11.66
CA ASN A 217 24.21 23.16 -11.81
C ASN A 217 24.06 24.47 -11.05
N VAL A 218 25.13 24.93 -10.45
CA VAL A 218 25.15 26.18 -9.69
C VAL A 218 26.52 26.83 -9.73
N GLU A 219 26.61 28.16 -9.65
CA GLU A 219 27.85 28.84 -9.41
C GLU A 219 28.42 28.46 -8.05
N LYS A 220 29.73 28.26 -7.98
CA LYS A 220 30.42 27.84 -6.76
C LYS A 220 30.21 28.80 -5.57
N ASN A 221 29.98 30.08 -5.84
CA ASN A 221 29.68 31.09 -4.81
C ASN A 221 28.31 30.89 -4.13
N ASN A 222 27.38 30.20 -4.79
CA ASN A 222 26.02 29.92 -4.28
C ASN A 222 25.91 28.50 -3.72
N LEU A 223 26.99 27.70 -3.73
CA LEU A 223 26.98 26.29 -3.35
C LEU A 223 26.45 26.07 -1.93
N ASP A 224 26.91 26.85 -0.95
CA ASP A 224 26.51 26.71 0.44
C ASP A 224 25.00 26.91 0.61
N GLN A 225 24.42 27.91 -0.06
CA GLN A 225 23.00 28.17 -0.04
C GLN A 225 22.18 26.99 -0.64
N ILE A 226 22.71 26.37 -1.70
CA ILE A 226 22.08 25.19 -2.33
C ILE A 226 22.18 23.97 -1.42
N THR A 227 23.34 23.73 -0.81
CA THR A 227 23.55 22.57 0.08
C THR A 227 22.72 22.66 1.34
N ASP A 228 22.50 23.86 1.89
CA ASP A 228 21.60 24.09 3.03
C ASP A 228 20.13 23.79 2.71
N LEU A 229 19.71 23.91 1.45
CA LEU A 229 18.36 23.55 1.00
C LEU A 229 18.23 22.05 0.73
N LEU A 230 19.33 21.37 0.36
CA LEU A 230 19.33 19.98 -0.09
C LEU A 230 19.86 19.03 0.98
N HIS A 231 19.02 18.70 1.95
CA HIS A 231 19.33 17.68 2.96
C HIS A 231 19.11 16.30 2.34
N GLY A 232 20.15 15.74 1.72
CA GLY A 232 20.12 14.40 1.12
C GLY A 232 20.34 13.28 2.14
N VAL A 233 20.52 12.03 1.65
CA VAL A 233 20.74 10.84 2.49
C VAL A 233 21.96 10.99 3.43
N LYS A 234 22.98 11.71 3.02
CA LYS A 234 24.14 12.05 3.85
C LYS A 234 24.58 13.48 3.60
N SER A 235 25.19 13.74 2.45
CA SER A 235 25.57 15.07 1.95
C SER A 235 25.51 15.05 0.42
N PRO A 236 25.25 16.19 -0.24
CA PRO A 236 25.32 16.25 -1.69
C PRO A 236 26.74 15.94 -2.20
N THR A 237 26.81 15.34 -3.38
CA THR A 237 28.06 15.17 -4.12
C THR A 237 28.24 16.39 -5.02
N VAL A 238 29.42 17.03 -4.95
CA VAL A 238 29.73 18.21 -5.75
C VAL A 238 30.81 17.86 -6.78
N VAL A 239 30.53 18.13 -8.06
CA VAL A 239 31.43 17.83 -9.19
C VAL A 239 31.71 19.13 -9.96
N PRO A 240 32.96 19.51 -10.18
CA PRO A 240 33.30 20.66 -11.03
C PRO A 240 32.79 20.49 -12.47
N LEU A 241 32.25 21.53 -13.05
CA LEU A 241 31.90 21.56 -14.49
C LEU A 241 33.12 22.00 -15.34
N ALA A 242 33.01 21.79 -16.64
CA ALA A 242 33.98 22.26 -17.59
C ALA A 242 34.05 23.80 -17.63
N GLU A 243 32.95 24.48 -17.31
CA GLU A 243 32.88 25.92 -17.14
C GLU A 243 33.49 26.33 -15.78
N GLU A 244 34.48 27.17 -15.78
CA GLU A 244 35.15 27.63 -14.56
C GLU A 244 34.18 28.39 -13.64
N GLY A 245 34.24 28.10 -12.34
CA GLY A 245 33.34 28.70 -11.35
C GLY A 245 32.00 28.02 -11.21
N TRP A 246 31.70 26.99 -12.00
CA TRP A 246 30.44 26.22 -11.91
C TRP A 246 30.67 24.80 -11.39
N VAL A 247 29.67 24.30 -10.67
CA VAL A 247 29.61 22.92 -10.13
C VAL A 247 28.28 22.27 -10.39
N ALA A 248 28.28 20.95 -10.56
CA ALA A 248 27.10 20.12 -10.48
C ALA A 248 26.93 19.60 -9.06
N VAL A 249 25.72 19.68 -8.55
CA VAL A 249 25.33 19.16 -7.24
C VAL A 249 24.39 17.97 -7.46
N HIS A 250 24.77 16.82 -6.90
CA HIS A 250 24.02 15.58 -6.99
C HIS A 250 23.49 15.22 -5.62
N THR A 251 22.19 14.91 -5.51
CA THR A 251 21.57 14.51 -4.24
C THR A 251 20.39 13.58 -4.43
N VAL A 252 20.00 12.94 -3.34
CA VAL A 252 18.77 12.14 -3.26
C VAL A 252 17.85 12.82 -2.26
N ILE A 253 16.65 13.19 -2.68
CA ILE A 253 15.63 13.83 -1.83
C ILE A 253 14.27 13.20 -2.07
N SER A 254 13.33 13.41 -1.15
CA SER A 254 11.94 13.01 -1.38
C SER A 254 11.29 13.83 -2.51
N GLU A 255 10.28 13.28 -3.17
CA GLU A 255 9.55 14.01 -4.21
C GLU A 255 8.82 15.23 -3.63
N ASP A 256 8.26 15.10 -2.42
CA ASP A 256 7.58 16.20 -1.73
C ASP A 256 8.56 17.34 -1.39
N ASP A 257 9.73 17.01 -0.82
CA ASP A 257 10.81 17.97 -0.56
C ASP A 257 11.27 18.68 -1.83
N PHE A 258 11.36 17.95 -2.95
CA PHE A 258 11.74 18.53 -4.22
C PHE A 258 10.77 19.64 -4.64
N TRP A 259 9.47 19.34 -4.65
CA TRP A 259 8.44 20.32 -5.04
C TRP A 259 8.34 21.50 -4.07
N GLU A 260 8.53 21.28 -2.79
CA GLU A 260 8.57 22.36 -1.80
C GLU A 260 9.76 23.31 -2.01
N LYS A 261 10.91 22.75 -2.41
CA LYS A 261 12.19 23.49 -2.46
C LYS A 261 12.55 24.03 -3.84
N ILE A 262 11.91 23.57 -4.92
CA ILE A 262 12.29 23.91 -6.30
C ILE A 262 12.38 25.42 -6.57
N ASN A 263 11.45 26.21 -6.06
CA ASN A 263 11.45 27.65 -6.26
C ASN A 263 12.59 28.33 -5.48
N LYS A 264 12.91 27.84 -4.29
CA LYS A 264 14.05 28.33 -3.49
C LYS A 264 15.37 27.99 -4.15
N LEU A 265 15.51 26.78 -4.70
CA LEU A 265 16.70 26.35 -5.46
C LEU A 265 16.92 27.23 -6.70
N LYS A 266 15.86 27.51 -7.46
CA LYS A 266 15.96 28.42 -8.62
C LYS A 266 16.33 29.84 -8.21
N ALA A 267 15.78 30.38 -7.12
CA ALA A 267 16.13 31.68 -6.60
C ALA A 267 17.58 31.76 -6.08
N ALA A 268 18.12 30.65 -5.58
CA ALA A 268 19.53 30.52 -5.18
C ALA A 268 20.49 30.31 -6.39
N GLY A 269 19.99 30.37 -7.62
CA GLY A 269 20.81 30.28 -8.83
C GLY A 269 20.96 28.87 -9.40
N ALA A 270 20.20 27.88 -8.93
CA ALA A 270 20.21 26.54 -9.51
C ALA A 270 19.70 26.55 -10.95
N GLN A 271 20.43 25.92 -11.86
CA GLN A 271 20.13 25.80 -13.28
C GLN A 271 20.26 24.35 -13.75
N GLY A 272 19.68 24.03 -14.90
CA GLY A 272 19.80 22.69 -15.50
C GLY A 272 19.34 21.56 -14.55
N ILE A 273 18.25 21.78 -13.81
CA ILE A 273 17.77 20.82 -12.80
C ILE A 273 17.18 19.60 -13.51
N VAL A 274 17.77 18.45 -13.26
CA VAL A 274 17.34 17.14 -13.77
C VAL A 274 16.89 16.26 -12.62
N VAL A 275 15.73 15.64 -12.75
CA VAL A 275 15.13 14.75 -11.74
C VAL A 275 14.96 13.38 -12.34
N MET A 276 15.54 12.35 -11.70
CA MET A 276 15.50 10.98 -12.19
C MET A 276 14.86 10.05 -11.15
N PRO A 277 14.04 9.08 -11.58
CA PRO A 277 13.55 8.05 -10.68
C PRO A 277 14.71 7.16 -10.20
N ILE A 278 14.59 6.67 -8.97
CA ILE A 278 15.49 5.68 -8.39
C ILE A 278 14.78 4.34 -8.38
N GLU A 279 15.43 3.29 -8.82
CA GLU A 279 14.86 1.94 -8.78
C GLU A 279 15.00 1.28 -7.41
N LYS A 280 16.13 1.48 -6.76
CA LYS A 280 16.47 0.88 -5.46
C LYS A 280 17.39 1.79 -4.69
N ILE A 281 17.19 1.89 -3.38
CA ILE A 281 18.08 2.59 -2.47
C ILE A 281 18.35 1.75 -1.22
N ILE A 282 19.61 1.49 -0.96
CA ILE A 282 20.10 0.73 0.21
C ILE A 282 20.83 1.72 1.12
N LEU A 283 20.38 1.80 2.38
CA LEU A 283 20.95 2.69 3.41
C LEU A 283 21.77 1.88 4.41
#